data_a9e8986e5c540f4cc54083af99b8a92c
#
_entry.id   a9e8986e5c540f4cc54083af99b8a92c
#
_cell.length_a   1.000
_cell.length_b   1.000
_cell.length_c   1.000
_cell.angle_alpha   90.00
_cell.angle_beta   90.00
_cell.angle_gamma   90.00
#
_symmetry.space_group_name_H-M   'P 1'
#
loop_
_entity.id
_entity.type
_entity.pdbx_description
1 polymer ?
#
loop_
_entity_poly.entity_id
_entity_poly.type
_entity_poly.pdbx_seq_one_letter_code
_entity_poly.pdbx_strand_id
1 'polypeptide(L)'
;MLCWAATPLVLGLLWRARPRADAAPEARTLWRLALLGQLLIALDALATGSWSPIPADTAASTAAGVGFVILGDLRYFVLLERYSLPGGPGGAAGPLRGLLRALGLSLLIPVLFEVVSLALPTVFAEPRRKFLGYEVLFLGLLLGVRWGLLPRRLAAGGQDLRSWLLRLTAFEVVQYGLWALADVIILAGARAGLLLRLLPNVLYYVVFIPFAYLTAPPPLRQPARAA
;
A
#
# COMPACT_ATOMS: atom_id res chain seq x y z
N MET A 1 -4.30 -17.99 -3.70
CA MET A 1 -3.81 -19.07 -2.80
C MET A 1 -2.31 -18.99 -2.49
N LEU A 2 -1.40 -18.84 -3.48
CA LEU A 2 0.05 -18.76 -3.22
C LEU A 2 0.49 -17.61 -2.29
N CYS A 3 -0.17 -16.47 -2.33
CA CYS A 3 0.16 -15.32 -1.48
C CYS A 3 -0.03 -15.60 0.02
N TRP A 4 -0.94 -16.50 0.37
CA TRP A 4 -1.20 -16.94 1.74
C TRP A 4 -0.05 -17.73 2.34
N ALA A 5 0.50 -18.65 1.56
CA ALA A 5 1.63 -19.48 1.98
C ALA A 5 2.88 -18.63 2.28
N ALA A 6 2.98 -17.44 1.66
CA ALA A 6 4.11 -16.54 1.89
C ALA A 6 3.97 -15.71 3.18
N THR A 7 2.77 -15.53 3.74
CA THR A 7 2.58 -14.73 4.97
C THR A 7 3.44 -15.21 6.15
N PRO A 8 3.49 -16.51 6.50
CA PRO A 8 4.36 -16.97 7.58
C PRO A 8 5.84 -16.70 7.33
N LEU A 9 6.29 -16.80 6.05
CA LEU A 9 7.67 -16.49 5.67
C LEU A 9 7.98 -15.01 5.87
N VAL A 10 7.09 -14.12 5.44
CA VAL A 10 7.24 -12.68 5.61
C VAL A 10 7.24 -12.30 7.09
N LEU A 11 6.32 -12.85 7.89
CA LEU A 11 6.31 -12.65 9.34
C LEU A 11 7.59 -13.15 10.00
N GLY A 12 8.10 -14.31 9.57
CA GLY A 12 9.37 -14.87 10.03
C GLY A 12 10.57 -13.95 9.68
N LEU A 13 10.59 -13.39 8.48
CA LEU A 13 11.61 -12.41 8.06
C LEU A 13 11.56 -11.15 8.91
N LEU A 14 10.36 -10.57 9.11
CA LEU A 14 10.16 -9.38 9.96
C LEU A 14 10.55 -9.67 11.41
N TRP A 15 10.23 -10.86 11.92
CA TRP A 15 10.60 -11.26 13.28
C TRP A 15 12.11 -11.36 13.46
N ARG A 16 12.83 -11.95 12.49
CA ARG A 16 14.30 -12.01 12.48
C ARG A 16 14.93 -10.64 12.38
N ALA A 17 14.30 -9.73 11.62
CA ALA A 17 14.75 -8.36 11.43
C ALA A 17 14.29 -7.41 12.56
N ARG A 18 13.75 -7.95 13.66
CA ARG A 18 13.27 -7.17 14.81
C ARG A 18 14.38 -6.28 15.36
N PRO A 19 14.11 -4.98 15.59
CA PRO A 19 15.05 -4.09 16.24
C PRO A 19 15.39 -4.59 17.66
N ARG A 20 16.62 -4.37 18.08
CA ARG A 20 17.05 -4.67 19.45
C ARG A 20 16.29 -3.79 20.46
N ALA A 21 16.34 -4.15 21.75
CA ALA A 21 15.64 -3.41 22.79
C ALA A 21 16.16 -1.97 22.96
N ASP A 22 17.44 -1.75 22.68
CA ASP A 22 18.14 -0.46 22.70
C ASP A 22 18.01 0.34 21.40
N ALA A 23 17.33 -0.18 20.38
CA ALA A 23 17.13 0.49 19.10
C ALA A 23 16.35 1.80 19.27
N ALA A 24 16.60 2.74 18.37
CA ALA A 24 15.89 4.01 18.31
C ALA A 24 14.36 3.80 18.28
N PRO A 25 13.57 4.68 18.92
CA PRO A 25 12.11 4.61 18.92
C PRO A 25 11.51 4.49 17.51
N GLU A 26 12.11 5.17 16.54
CA GLU A 26 11.67 5.15 15.15
C GLU A 26 11.89 3.80 14.47
N ALA A 27 12.98 3.11 14.75
CA ALA A 27 13.21 1.77 14.23
C ALA A 27 12.15 0.78 14.74
N ARG A 28 11.81 0.89 16.03
CA ARG A 28 10.72 0.09 16.61
C ARG A 28 9.36 0.42 16.02
N THR A 29 9.12 1.70 15.74
CA THR A 29 7.86 2.14 15.13
C THR A 29 7.73 1.64 13.70
N LEU A 30 8.77 1.78 12.87
CA LEU A 30 8.75 1.26 11.50
C LEU A 30 8.54 -0.26 11.48
N TRP A 31 9.21 -0.99 12.37
CA TRP A 31 9.02 -2.43 12.49
C TRP A 31 7.58 -2.81 12.88
N ARG A 32 6.98 -2.09 13.84
CA ARG A 32 5.57 -2.30 14.23
C ARG A 32 4.62 -2.02 13.09
N LEU A 33 4.84 -0.94 12.32
CA LEU A 33 4.05 -0.62 11.14
C LEU A 33 4.16 -1.71 10.06
N ALA A 34 5.37 -2.23 9.84
CA ALA A 34 5.57 -3.34 8.92
C ALA A 34 4.84 -4.62 9.39
N LEU A 35 4.95 -4.96 10.67
CA LEU A 35 4.25 -6.11 11.24
C LEU A 35 2.73 -5.97 11.15
N LEU A 36 2.19 -4.82 11.55
CA LEU A 36 0.75 -4.52 11.45
C LEU A 36 0.27 -4.54 10.01
N GLY A 37 1.04 -3.96 9.08
CA GLY A 37 0.74 -3.99 7.65
C GLY A 37 0.67 -5.41 7.10
N GLN A 38 1.60 -6.29 7.49
CA GLN A 38 1.58 -7.69 7.06
C GLN A 38 0.43 -8.49 7.68
N LEU A 39 0.08 -8.24 8.95
CA LEU A 39 -1.09 -8.85 9.58
C LEU A 39 -2.38 -8.40 8.91
N LEU A 40 -2.48 -7.12 8.54
CA LEU A 40 -3.62 -6.59 7.80
C LEU A 40 -3.81 -7.30 6.45
N ILE A 41 -2.72 -7.52 5.72
CA ILE A 41 -2.73 -8.27 4.45
C ILE A 41 -3.14 -9.73 4.64
N ALA A 42 -2.73 -10.35 5.74
CA ALA A 42 -3.19 -11.69 6.07
C ALA A 42 -4.70 -11.73 6.34
N LEU A 43 -5.22 -10.73 7.04
CA LEU A 43 -6.67 -10.58 7.29
C LEU A 43 -7.44 -10.29 6.00
N ASP A 44 -6.92 -9.44 5.11
CA ASP A 44 -7.51 -9.22 3.78
C ASP A 44 -7.67 -10.54 3.03
N ALA A 45 -6.59 -11.28 2.90
CA ALA A 45 -6.61 -12.55 2.20
C ALA A 45 -7.57 -13.58 2.85
N LEU A 46 -7.77 -13.54 4.18
CA LEU A 46 -8.77 -14.35 4.89
C LEU A 46 -10.20 -13.88 4.61
N ALA A 47 -10.43 -12.58 4.63
CA ALA A 47 -11.78 -12.02 4.52
C ALA A 47 -12.30 -11.97 3.08
N THR A 48 -11.41 -11.82 2.08
CA THR A 48 -11.78 -11.63 0.67
C THR A 48 -11.35 -12.81 -0.22
N GLY A 49 -10.54 -13.73 0.30
CA GLY A 49 -10.04 -14.89 -0.44
C GLY A 49 -11.05 -16.03 -0.59
N SER A 50 -10.65 -17.07 -1.33
CA SER A 50 -11.50 -18.25 -1.60
C SER A 50 -11.94 -19.04 -0.35
N TRP A 51 -11.31 -18.79 0.79
CA TRP A 51 -11.62 -19.41 2.09
C TRP A 51 -12.30 -18.42 3.04
N SER A 52 -12.79 -17.32 2.51
CA SER A 52 -13.52 -16.35 3.31
C SER A 52 -14.72 -16.99 4.00
N PRO A 53 -14.92 -16.76 5.30
CA PRO A 53 -16.15 -17.15 5.98
C PRO A 53 -17.33 -16.26 5.59
N ILE A 54 -17.08 -15.15 4.86
CA ILE A 54 -18.10 -14.23 4.39
C ILE A 54 -18.65 -14.78 3.07
N PRO A 55 -19.96 -15.08 2.97
CA PRO A 55 -20.54 -15.58 1.73
C PRO A 55 -20.29 -14.61 0.57
N ALA A 56 -19.88 -15.14 -0.58
CA ALA A 56 -19.70 -14.37 -1.80
C ALA A 56 -21.02 -13.70 -2.23
N ASP A 57 -20.92 -12.61 -3.00
CA ASP A 57 -22.05 -11.87 -3.57
C ASP A 57 -23.02 -11.28 -2.54
N THR A 58 -22.55 -11.08 -1.29
CA THR A 58 -23.31 -10.38 -0.23
C THR A 58 -22.83 -8.96 -0.06
N ALA A 59 -23.67 -8.09 0.53
CA ALA A 59 -23.27 -6.75 0.93
C ALA A 59 -22.07 -6.75 1.90
N ALA A 60 -21.97 -7.79 2.75
CA ALA A 60 -20.85 -7.97 3.67
C ALA A 60 -19.55 -8.28 2.91
N SER A 61 -19.57 -9.14 1.89
CA SER A 61 -18.39 -9.42 1.07
C SER A 61 -17.94 -8.22 0.27
N THR A 62 -18.88 -7.42 -0.26
CA THR A 62 -18.58 -6.16 -0.95
C THR A 62 -17.95 -5.15 0.01
N ALA A 63 -18.56 -4.95 1.20
CA ALA A 63 -18.03 -4.04 2.22
C ALA A 63 -16.63 -4.46 2.70
N ALA A 64 -16.40 -5.77 2.92
CA ALA A 64 -15.10 -6.30 3.26
C ALA A 64 -14.07 -6.01 2.14
N GLY A 65 -14.41 -6.27 0.89
CA GLY A 65 -13.54 -5.99 -0.26
C GLY A 65 -13.13 -4.52 -0.34
N VAL A 66 -14.10 -3.60 -0.27
CA VAL A 66 -13.83 -2.15 -0.28
C VAL A 66 -13.00 -1.74 0.94
N GLY A 67 -13.36 -2.23 2.13
CA GLY A 67 -12.63 -1.94 3.36
C GLY A 67 -11.16 -2.35 3.28
N PHE A 68 -10.88 -3.55 2.76
CA PHE A 68 -9.49 -4.03 2.63
C PHE A 68 -8.72 -3.34 1.51
N VAL A 69 -9.36 -2.88 0.44
CA VAL A 69 -8.70 -2.00 -0.55
C VAL A 69 -8.23 -0.71 0.13
N ILE A 70 -9.11 -0.04 0.89
CA ILE A 70 -8.77 1.20 1.62
C ILE A 70 -7.63 0.95 2.62
N LEU A 71 -7.72 -0.12 3.40
CA LEU A 71 -6.71 -0.49 4.41
C LEU A 71 -5.38 -0.91 3.76
N GLY A 72 -5.46 -1.53 2.58
CA GLY A 72 -4.29 -1.91 1.79
C GLY A 72 -3.50 -0.69 1.33
N ASP A 73 -4.17 0.31 0.80
CA ASP A 73 -3.55 1.56 0.35
C ASP A 73 -3.05 2.41 1.53
N LEU A 74 -3.76 2.34 2.67
CA LEU A 74 -3.39 3.04 3.89
C LEU A 74 -1.96 2.70 4.36
N ARG A 75 -1.47 1.48 4.12
CA ARG A 75 -0.09 1.08 4.46
C ARG A 75 0.96 1.99 3.84
N TYR A 76 0.80 2.27 2.54
CA TYR A 76 1.69 3.17 1.82
C TYR A 76 1.55 4.60 2.32
N PHE A 77 0.33 5.11 2.46
CA PHE A 77 0.10 6.49 2.88
C PHE A 77 0.51 6.77 4.33
N VAL A 78 0.42 5.79 5.24
CA VAL A 78 0.95 5.94 6.61
C VAL A 78 2.45 6.12 6.59
N LEU A 79 3.19 5.36 5.79
CA LEU A 79 4.64 5.54 5.64
C LEU A 79 4.95 6.88 4.98
N LEU A 80 4.21 7.24 3.92
CA LEU A 80 4.37 8.51 3.23
C LEU A 80 4.17 9.69 4.18
N GLU A 81 3.03 9.78 4.87
CA GLU A 81 2.70 10.91 5.73
C GLU A 81 3.62 10.98 6.95
N ARG A 82 3.97 9.82 7.56
CA ARG A 82 4.86 9.79 8.71
C ARG A 82 6.27 10.31 8.39
N TYR A 83 6.79 9.97 7.22
CA TYR A 83 8.19 10.22 6.90
C TYR A 83 8.43 11.37 5.91
N SER A 84 7.38 11.90 5.25
CA SER A 84 7.52 13.04 4.33
C SER A 84 7.18 14.39 4.95
N LEU A 85 6.58 14.43 6.14
CA LEU A 85 6.21 15.71 6.77
C LEU A 85 7.43 16.43 7.36
N PRO A 86 7.46 17.78 7.28
CA PRO A 86 8.50 18.58 7.92
C PRO A 86 8.58 18.30 9.43
N GLY A 87 9.80 18.15 9.95
CA GLY A 87 10.03 17.78 11.34
C GLY A 87 10.21 16.28 11.56
N GLY A 88 10.09 15.46 10.52
CA GLY A 88 10.30 14.01 10.60
C GLY A 88 9.23 13.29 11.44
N PRO A 89 9.53 12.05 11.89
CA PRO A 89 8.58 11.18 12.58
C PRO A 89 7.99 11.72 13.88
N GLY A 90 8.61 12.73 14.49
CA GLY A 90 8.16 13.44 15.71
C GLY A 90 7.68 14.87 15.46
N GLY A 91 7.49 15.27 14.20
CA GLY A 91 7.18 16.65 13.85
C GLY A 91 5.92 17.22 14.50
N ALA A 92 5.82 18.55 14.51
CA ALA A 92 4.80 19.35 15.21
C ALA A 92 3.33 18.97 14.87
N ALA A 93 3.11 18.19 13.81
CA ALA A 93 1.76 17.79 13.37
C ALA A 93 1.13 16.65 14.22
N GLY A 94 1.90 15.96 15.04
CA GLY A 94 1.45 14.81 15.84
C GLY A 94 1.08 13.56 15.02
N PRO A 95 1.13 12.36 15.62
CA PRO A 95 0.89 11.09 14.92
C PRO A 95 -0.56 10.96 14.42
N LEU A 96 -1.54 11.52 15.14
CA LEU A 96 -2.95 11.46 14.76
C LEU A 96 -3.22 12.24 13.47
N ARG A 97 -2.64 13.42 13.31
CA ARG A 97 -2.82 14.24 12.11
C ARG A 97 -2.22 13.56 10.87
N GLY A 98 -1.06 12.90 11.03
CA GLY A 98 -0.45 12.10 9.96
C GLY A 98 -1.35 10.92 9.56
N LEU A 99 -1.92 10.20 10.54
CA LEU A 99 -2.85 9.10 10.29
C LEU A 99 -4.14 9.57 9.60
N LEU A 100 -4.74 10.68 10.04
CA LEU A 100 -5.95 11.24 9.41
C LEU A 100 -5.69 11.67 7.95
N ARG A 101 -4.52 12.24 7.66
CA ARG A 101 -4.13 12.57 6.28
C ARG A 101 -3.91 11.31 5.44
N ALA A 102 -3.24 10.31 5.98
CA ALA A 102 -3.04 9.03 5.31
C ALA A 102 -4.38 8.36 4.98
N LEU A 103 -5.32 8.38 5.94
CA LEU A 103 -6.68 7.87 5.73
C LEU A 103 -7.42 8.68 4.66
N GLY A 104 -7.33 10.02 4.70
CA GLY A 104 -7.93 10.88 3.67
C GLY A 104 -7.39 10.59 2.26
N LEU A 105 -6.08 10.36 2.12
CA LEU A 105 -5.48 9.98 0.85
C LEU A 105 -5.91 8.58 0.39
N SER A 106 -6.03 7.62 1.32
CA SER A 106 -6.51 6.27 1.03
C SER A 106 -7.98 6.24 0.63
N LEU A 107 -8.81 7.13 1.19
CA LEU A 107 -10.24 7.26 0.86
C LEU A 107 -10.48 8.05 -0.43
N LEU A 108 -9.53 8.88 -0.86
CA LEU A 108 -9.72 9.80 -1.97
C LEU A 108 -10.15 9.08 -3.26
N ILE A 109 -9.47 8.00 -3.61
CA ILE A 109 -9.76 7.27 -4.86
C ILE A 109 -11.04 6.46 -4.76
N PRO A 110 -11.32 5.66 -3.72
CA PRO A 110 -12.61 5.00 -3.56
C PRO A 110 -13.80 5.97 -3.68
N VAL A 111 -13.75 7.12 -2.98
CA VAL A 111 -14.82 8.12 -3.01
C VAL A 111 -14.94 8.76 -4.40
N LEU A 112 -13.82 9.17 -5.00
CA LEU A 112 -13.81 9.74 -6.35
C LEU A 112 -14.34 8.74 -7.37
N PHE A 113 -13.93 7.47 -7.27
CA PHE A 113 -14.37 6.42 -8.18
C PHE A 113 -15.88 6.17 -8.06
N GLU A 114 -16.45 6.17 -6.85
CA GLU A 114 -17.90 6.03 -6.69
C GLU A 114 -18.64 7.17 -7.40
N VAL A 115 -18.19 8.42 -7.24
CA VAL A 115 -18.78 9.57 -7.94
C VAL A 115 -18.69 9.40 -9.47
N VAL A 116 -17.55 8.97 -9.99
CA VAL A 116 -17.34 8.75 -11.42
C VAL A 116 -18.21 7.58 -11.93
N SER A 117 -18.32 6.50 -11.16
CA SER A 117 -19.10 5.32 -11.54
C SER A 117 -20.61 5.61 -11.56
N LEU A 118 -21.11 6.46 -10.66
CA LEU A 118 -22.48 6.95 -10.67
C LEU A 118 -22.78 7.86 -11.87
N ALA A 119 -21.81 8.66 -12.30
CA ALA A 119 -21.94 9.52 -13.47
C ALA A 119 -21.87 8.74 -14.81
N LEU A 120 -21.22 7.59 -14.84
CA LEU A 120 -20.99 6.77 -16.03
C LEU A 120 -21.41 5.30 -15.83
N PRO A 121 -22.67 5.02 -15.47
CA PRO A 121 -23.08 3.69 -15.04
C PRO A 121 -22.94 2.64 -16.14
N THR A 122 -23.15 3.00 -17.39
CA THR A 122 -23.02 2.08 -18.54
C THR A 122 -21.56 1.69 -18.81
N VAL A 123 -20.63 2.58 -18.59
CA VAL A 123 -19.19 2.31 -18.75
C VAL A 123 -18.70 1.34 -17.68
N PHE A 124 -19.18 1.50 -16.44
CA PHE A 124 -18.77 0.72 -15.29
C PHE A 124 -19.76 -0.38 -14.89
N ALA A 125 -20.63 -0.81 -15.81
CA ALA A 125 -21.55 -1.95 -15.59
C ALA A 125 -20.78 -3.27 -15.37
N GLU A 126 -19.65 -3.43 -16.06
CA GLU A 126 -18.81 -4.62 -15.94
C GLU A 126 -17.84 -4.50 -14.75
N PRO A 127 -17.79 -5.48 -13.83
CA PRO A 127 -16.93 -5.42 -12.66
C PRO A 127 -15.45 -5.18 -12.99
N ARG A 128 -14.95 -5.74 -14.11
CA ARG A 128 -13.56 -5.58 -14.53
C ARG A 128 -13.22 -4.13 -14.90
N ARG A 129 -14.14 -3.42 -15.53
CA ARG A 129 -13.99 -1.99 -15.85
C ARG A 129 -13.96 -1.14 -14.59
N LYS A 130 -14.69 -1.54 -13.53
CA LYS A 130 -14.61 -0.88 -12.22
C LYS A 130 -13.21 -0.97 -11.63
N PHE A 131 -12.61 -2.17 -11.63
CA PHE A 131 -11.23 -2.34 -11.15
C PHE A 131 -10.25 -1.51 -11.97
N LEU A 132 -10.30 -1.58 -13.30
CA LEU A 132 -9.45 -0.77 -14.17
C LEU A 132 -9.60 0.73 -13.89
N GLY A 133 -10.84 1.22 -13.75
CA GLY A 133 -11.09 2.63 -13.43
C GLY A 133 -10.45 3.06 -12.12
N TYR A 134 -10.60 2.23 -11.07
CA TYR A 134 -9.95 2.44 -9.78
C TYR A 134 -8.43 2.45 -9.90
N GLU A 135 -7.86 1.46 -10.59
CA GLU A 135 -6.41 1.31 -10.76
C GLU A 135 -5.78 2.50 -11.51
N VAL A 136 -6.46 3.00 -12.55
CA VAL A 136 -6.02 4.18 -13.32
C VAL A 136 -6.07 5.46 -12.48
N LEU A 137 -7.15 5.67 -11.71
CA LEU A 137 -7.26 6.82 -10.81
C LEU A 137 -6.18 6.79 -9.73
N PHE A 138 -5.97 5.60 -9.14
CA PHE A 138 -4.94 5.45 -8.12
C PHE A 138 -3.53 5.67 -8.68
N LEU A 139 -3.26 5.16 -9.88
CA LEU A 139 -2.01 5.42 -10.59
C LEU A 139 -1.80 6.92 -10.82
N GLY A 140 -2.83 7.65 -11.22
CA GLY A 140 -2.81 9.11 -11.35
C GLY A 140 -2.46 9.82 -10.03
N LEU A 141 -3.05 9.36 -8.92
CA LEU A 141 -2.73 9.87 -7.58
C LEU A 141 -1.25 9.63 -7.23
N LEU A 142 -0.75 8.40 -7.44
CA LEU A 142 0.64 8.05 -7.17
C LEU A 142 1.64 8.89 -7.98
N LEU A 143 1.33 9.15 -9.25
CA LEU A 143 2.13 10.02 -10.11
C LEU A 143 2.10 11.47 -9.61
N GLY A 144 0.94 11.96 -9.16
CA GLY A 144 0.80 13.26 -8.49
C GLY A 144 1.61 13.36 -7.20
N VAL A 145 1.61 12.30 -6.38
CA VAL A 145 2.44 12.20 -5.17
C VAL A 145 3.93 12.23 -5.55
N ARG A 146 4.35 11.45 -6.54
CA ARG A 146 5.75 11.32 -6.94
C ARG A 146 6.35 12.62 -7.47
N TRP A 147 5.64 13.30 -8.33
CA TRP A 147 6.16 14.49 -9.03
C TRP A 147 5.70 15.81 -8.41
N GLY A 148 4.57 15.83 -7.71
CA GLY A 148 4.02 17.05 -7.11
C GLY A 148 4.29 17.15 -5.61
N LEU A 149 3.88 16.15 -4.83
CA LEU A 149 3.89 16.21 -3.37
C LEU A 149 5.26 15.95 -2.76
N LEU A 150 5.92 14.84 -3.13
CA LEU A 150 7.20 14.43 -2.55
C LEU A 150 8.33 15.43 -2.78
N PRO A 151 8.55 15.99 -3.99
CA PRO A 151 9.60 16.98 -4.19
C PRO A 151 9.45 18.20 -3.29
N ARG A 152 8.20 18.67 -3.10
CA ARG A 152 7.90 19.83 -2.24
C ARG A 152 8.12 19.54 -0.76
N ARG A 153 7.71 18.37 -0.28
CA ARG A 153 7.81 18.00 1.14
C ARG A 153 9.24 17.62 1.55
N LEU A 154 10.01 17.05 0.63
CA LEU A 154 11.36 16.54 0.89
C LEU A 154 12.47 17.47 0.41
N ALA A 155 12.16 18.70 0.06
CA ALA A 155 13.16 19.68 -0.35
C ALA A 155 14.23 19.92 0.73
N ALA A 156 13.84 19.92 2.01
CA ALA A 156 14.74 20.07 3.17
C ALA A 156 15.09 18.74 3.86
N GLY A 157 14.65 17.59 3.31
CA GLY A 157 14.87 16.28 3.90
C GLY A 157 16.22 15.66 3.55
N GLY A 158 16.66 14.68 4.36
CA GLY A 158 17.86 13.90 4.06
C GLY A 158 17.70 13.09 2.76
N GLN A 159 18.80 12.99 1.98
CA GLN A 159 18.80 12.33 0.67
C GLN A 159 18.35 10.86 0.75
N ASP A 160 18.74 10.13 1.79
CA ASP A 160 18.40 8.71 1.97
C ASP A 160 16.89 8.52 2.17
N LEU A 161 16.28 9.37 3.00
CA LEU A 161 14.84 9.35 3.25
C LEU A 161 14.04 9.68 1.98
N ARG A 162 14.49 10.71 1.25
CA ARG A 162 13.92 11.09 -0.04
C ARG A 162 13.99 9.93 -1.04
N SER A 163 15.16 9.32 -1.18
CA SER A 163 15.39 8.20 -2.10
C SER A 163 14.52 6.99 -1.74
N TRP A 164 14.36 6.71 -0.44
CA TRP A 164 13.51 5.62 0.03
C TRP A 164 12.04 5.85 -0.30
N LEU A 165 11.46 7.02 0.03
CA LEU A 165 10.07 7.34 -0.25
C LEU A 165 9.78 7.38 -1.76
N LEU A 166 10.72 7.86 -2.58
CA LEU A 166 10.61 7.81 -4.05
C LEU A 166 10.61 6.37 -4.57
N ARG A 167 11.40 5.46 -3.96
CA ARG A 167 11.39 4.02 -4.30
C ARG A 167 10.08 3.35 -3.90
N LEU A 168 9.54 3.66 -2.71
CA LEU A 168 8.23 3.15 -2.29
C LEU A 168 7.13 3.60 -3.25
N THR A 169 7.12 4.88 -3.62
CA THR A 169 6.14 5.40 -4.59
C THR A 169 6.31 4.76 -5.97
N ALA A 170 7.56 4.55 -6.43
CA ALA A 170 7.82 3.85 -7.68
C ALA A 170 7.33 2.39 -7.65
N PHE A 171 7.48 1.72 -6.51
CA PHE A 171 6.97 0.36 -6.31
C PHE A 171 5.45 0.32 -6.49
N GLU A 172 4.71 1.22 -5.85
CA GLU A 172 3.25 1.31 -5.99
C GLU A 172 2.83 1.68 -7.42
N VAL A 173 3.55 2.59 -8.09
CA VAL A 173 3.30 2.92 -9.52
C VAL A 173 3.45 1.68 -10.40
N VAL A 174 4.50 0.89 -10.20
CA VAL A 174 4.70 -0.36 -10.95
C VAL A 174 3.59 -1.36 -10.66
N GLN A 175 3.23 -1.54 -9.40
CA GLN A 175 2.20 -2.48 -8.97
C GLN A 175 0.83 -2.13 -9.58
N TYR A 176 0.37 -0.89 -9.43
CA TYR A 176 -0.90 -0.43 -10.02
C TYR A 176 -0.87 -0.41 -11.55
N GLY A 177 0.26 -0.04 -12.15
CA GLY A 177 0.46 -0.12 -13.60
C GLY A 177 0.34 -1.54 -14.14
N LEU A 178 0.86 -2.53 -13.41
CA LEU A 178 0.74 -3.94 -13.78
C LEU A 178 -0.70 -4.47 -13.62
N TRP A 179 -1.44 -4.05 -12.58
CA TRP A 179 -2.85 -4.37 -12.45
C TRP A 179 -3.66 -3.80 -13.62
N ALA A 180 -3.52 -2.49 -13.89
CA ALA A 180 -4.22 -1.82 -15.00
C ALA A 180 -3.89 -2.48 -16.35
N LEU A 181 -2.62 -2.79 -16.61
CA LEU A 181 -2.20 -3.49 -17.83
C LEU A 181 -2.86 -4.88 -17.92
N ALA A 182 -2.87 -5.64 -16.83
CA ALA A 182 -3.49 -6.96 -16.80
C ALA A 182 -4.99 -6.87 -17.08
N ASP A 183 -5.69 -5.88 -16.52
CA ASP A 183 -7.12 -5.70 -16.71
C ASP A 183 -7.45 -5.23 -18.14
N VAL A 184 -6.62 -4.39 -18.76
CA VAL A 184 -6.74 -4.04 -20.19
C VAL A 184 -6.61 -5.30 -21.06
N ILE A 185 -5.64 -6.17 -20.80
CA ILE A 185 -5.42 -7.40 -21.55
C ILE A 185 -6.61 -8.37 -21.37
N ILE A 186 -7.17 -8.47 -20.16
CA ILE A 186 -8.37 -9.30 -19.89
C ILE A 186 -9.59 -8.74 -20.64
N LEU A 187 -9.80 -7.43 -20.59
CA LEU A 187 -10.91 -6.77 -21.31
C LEU A 187 -10.80 -6.90 -22.83
N ALA A 188 -9.57 -7.02 -23.36
CA ALA A 188 -9.31 -7.37 -24.75
C ALA A 188 -9.54 -8.85 -25.08
N GLY A 189 -10.00 -9.67 -24.11
CA GLY A 189 -10.31 -11.10 -24.30
C GLY A 189 -9.11 -12.05 -24.16
N ALA A 190 -7.93 -11.55 -23.82
CA ALA A 190 -6.73 -12.38 -23.75
C ALA A 190 -6.51 -12.98 -22.35
N ARG A 191 -6.44 -14.31 -22.25
CA ARG A 191 -6.21 -15.03 -20.98
C ARG A 191 -4.85 -14.74 -20.34
N ALA A 192 -3.88 -14.26 -21.11
CA ALA A 192 -2.57 -13.85 -20.60
C ALA A 192 -2.67 -12.77 -19.51
N GLY A 193 -3.71 -11.92 -19.54
CA GLY A 193 -3.94 -10.93 -18.48
C GLY A 193 -4.21 -11.55 -17.11
N LEU A 194 -4.83 -12.72 -17.03
CA LEU A 194 -5.03 -13.45 -15.76
C LEU A 194 -3.70 -13.90 -15.16
N LEU A 195 -2.76 -14.35 -16.00
CA LEU A 195 -1.41 -14.71 -15.55
C LEU A 195 -0.64 -13.47 -15.12
N LEU A 196 -0.75 -12.38 -15.88
CA LEU A 196 -0.08 -11.13 -15.54
C LEU A 196 -0.56 -10.60 -14.18
N ARG A 197 -1.84 -10.76 -13.82
CA ARG A 197 -2.38 -10.34 -12.51
C ARG A 197 -1.74 -11.04 -11.31
N LEU A 198 -1.12 -12.18 -11.50
CA LEU A 198 -0.37 -12.86 -10.41
C LEU A 198 0.79 -12.00 -9.92
N LEU A 199 1.46 -11.28 -10.84
CA LEU A 199 2.64 -10.49 -10.50
C LEU A 199 2.30 -9.31 -9.56
N PRO A 200 1.38 -8.39 -9.88
CA PRO A 200 1.01 -7.33 -8.95
C PRO A 200 0.39 -7.85 -7.66
N ASN A 201 -0.31 -8.99 -7.67
CA ASN A 201 -0.80 -9.61 -6.44
C ASN A 201 0.36 -10.08 -5.54
N VAL A 202 1.42 -10.68 -6.10
CA VAL A 202 2.62 -11.04 -5.33
C VAL A 202 3.29 -9.78 -4.79
N LEU A 203 3.40 -8.74 -5.59
CA LEU A 203 3.95 -7.44 -5.13
C LEU A 203 3.15 -6.91 -3.93
N TYR A 204 1.82 -6.91 -4.01
CA TYR A 204 0.92 -6.39 -2.99
C TYR A 204 0.94 -7.23 -1.70
N TYR A 205 0.73 -8.55 -1.81
CA TYR A 205 0.53 -9.42 -0.65
C TYR A 205 1.83 -9.89 0.01
N VAL A 206 2.94 -9.92 -0.74
CA VAL A 206 4.18 -10.57 -0.26
C VAL A 206 5.35 -9.60 -0.20
N VAL A 207 5.54 -8.78 -1.25
CA VAL A 207 6.80 -8.05 -1.45
C VAL A 207 6.78 -6.66 -0.82
N PHE A 208 5.66 -5.93 -0.86
CA PHE A 208 5.61 -4.52 -0.46
C PHE A 208 6.14 -4.27 0.96
N ILE A 209 5.63 -5.01 1.94
CA ILE A 209 6.02 -4.80 3.35
C ILE A 209 7.50 -5.12 3.61
N PRO A 210 8.03 -6.30 3.19
CA PRO A 210 9.47 -6.55 3.27
C PRO A 210 10.30 -5.52 2.53
N PHE A 211 9.89 -5.13 1.32
CA PHE A 211 10.58 -4.11 0.54
C PHE A 211 10.63 -2.78 1.29
N ALA A 212 9.49 -2.30 1.79
CA ALA A 212 9.40 -1.05 2.54
C ALA A 212 10.33 -1.06 3.77
N TYR A 213 10.30 -2.15 4.55
CA TYR A 213 11.10 -2.29 5.76
C TYR A 213 12.60 -2.47 5.46
N LEU A 214 12.96 -3.40 4.56
CA LEU A 214 14.36 -3.74 4.30
C LEU A 214 15.12 -2.67 3.51
N THR A 215 14.42 -1.83 2.74
CA THR A 215 15.04 -0.72 1.99
C THR A 215 15.02 0.61 2.73
N ALA A 216 14.43 0.66 3.93
CA ALA A 216 14.43 1.87 4.75
C ALA A 216 15.86 2.31 5.10
N PRO A 217 16.10 3.62 5.28
CA PRO A 217 17.39 4.14 5.68
C PRO A 217 17.92 3.48 6.96
N PRO A 218 19.26 3.29 7.09
CA PRO A 218 19.85 2.64 8.27
C PRO A 218 19.39 3.21 9.61
N PRO A 219 19.24 4.54 9.81
CA PRO A 219 18.75 5.08 11.07
C PRO A 219 17.34 4.62 11.46
N LEU A 220 16.54 4.23 10.49
CA LEU A 220 15.18 3.70 10.72
C LEU A 220 15.16 2.18 10.98
N ARG A 221 16.30 1.49 10.89
CA ARG A 221 16.39 0.02 11.06
C ARG A 221 17.37 -0.41 12.13
N GLN A 222 18.42 0.38 12.38
CA GLN A 222 19.52 0.04 13.28
C GLN A 222 19.44 0.86 14.56
N PRO A 223 20.03 0.36 15.68
CA PRO A 223 20.25 1.19 16.85
C PRO A 223 21.08 2.41 16.48
N ALA A 224 20.85 3.53 17.17
CA ALA A 224 21.77 4.65 17.14
C ALA A 224 23.16 4.11 17.52
N ARG A 225 24.14 4.24 16.63
CA ARG A 225 25.53 3.96 17.02
C ARG A 225 25.84 4.92 18.14
N ALA A 226 26.24 4.39 19.30
CA ALA A 226 26.82 5.21 20.33
C ALA A 226 27.99 5.96 19.70
N ALA A 227 27.91 7.30 19.70
CA ALA A 227 28.98 8.19 19.26
C ALA A 227 30.08 8.19 20.31
#